data_cf678405f8616aba22fbab83ce1539cb
#
_entry.id   cf678405f8616aba22fbab83ce1539cb
#
_cell.length_a   1.000
_cell.length_b   1.000
_cell.length_c   1.000
_cell.angle_alpha   90.00
_cell.angle_beta   90.00
_cell.angle_gamma   90.00
#
_symmetry.space_group_name_H-M   'P 1'
#
loop_
_entity.id
_entity.type
_entity.pdbx_description
1 polymer ?
#
loop_
_entity_poly.entity_id
_entity_poly.type
_entity_poly.pdbx_seq_one_letter_code
_entity_poly.pdbx_strand_id
1 'polypeptide(L)'
;RYWRDWSSDVCSSDLGSRAYLAIMFATTLGGIFVVSVLIGLLTSGIQDKLRELRKGKSFVVEEGHTLILGWSPQVNTIVSELVIANESLKRAAIVILAEQDKTAMDDAIHQHVGDTKSTRVVCRTGSPIDLAHLAIVNPEGARSIVVLSPEGPDPDAHVIKVLLALLNGRHKIPERCHIVAEIRDARNVEPVELVGRGQVEVVLVEDLISRITVQTCRQSGLSVVYGELLDFAGDEFYLARAPELAGKTFGEALFCFERCALVGIKRDGEVELGPDFDRVLHADDEVVVIAEDDTTVRVDLRAPSFDEARLCRSTRVPTPPERTLILGYNRRAALILRQLDAYVAEGSEALVVADVDRLDERLGGVALERLSLSWRRGDTTSRAL
;
A
#
# COMPACT_ATOMS: atom_id res chain seq x y z
N ARG A 1 2.68 -88.95 0.23
CA ARG A 1 3.92 -89.32 -0.46
C ARG A 1 4.10 -88.61 -1.83
N TYR A 2 3.29 -87.66 -2.22
CA TYR A 2 3.34 -87.00 -3.55
C TYR A 2 3.74 -85.47 -3.49
N TRP A 3 4.11 -84.97 -2.35
CA TRP A 3 4.45 -83.55 -2.13
C TRP A 3 5.96 -83.37 -1.79
N ARG A 4 6.81 -84.34 -1.93
CA ARG A 4 8.22 -84.24 -1.50
C ARG A 4 9.20 -84.09 -2.65
N ASP A 5 8.79 -84.35 -3.89
CA ASP A 5 9.70 -84.38 -5.04
C ASP A 5 9.65 -83.15 -5.95
N TRP A 6 8.82 -82.16 -5.61
CA TRP A 6 8.69 -80.93 -6.44
C TRP A 6 9.57 -79.74 -5.98
N SER A 7 10.21 -79.86 -4.81
CA SER A 7 11.06 -78.80 -4.30
C SER A 7 12.56 -79.05 -4.49
N SER A 8 12.97 -80.22 -4.94
CA SER A 8 14.39 -80.58 -5.14
C SER A 8 14.88 -80.49 -6.58
N ASP A 9 13.98 -80.50 -7.57
CA ASP A 9 14.42 -80.56 -8.96
C ASP A 9 14.43 -79.16 -9.69
N VAL A 10 13.92 -78.12 -9.06
CA VAL A 10 13.90 -76.76 -9.69
C VAL A 10 15.17 -75.96 -9.36
N CYS A 11 16.01 -76.43 -8.43
CA CYS A 11 17.21 -75.70 -8.04
C CYS A 11 18.54 -76.18 -8.59
N SER A 12 18.61 -77.32 -9.30
CA SER A 12 19.93 -77.87 -9.66
C SER A 12 20.23 -78.04 -11.16
N SER A 13 19.27 -77.69 -12.07
CA SER A 13 19.48 -77.88 -13.53
C SER A 13 19.54 -76.64 -14.37
N ASP A 14 19.30 -75.42 -13.79
CA ASP A 14 19.26 -74.11 -14.53
C ASP A 14 20.35 -73.13 -14.09
N LEU A 15 21.48 -73.64 -13.59
CA LEU A 15 22.72 -72.88 -13.67
C LEU A 15 23.17 -72.88 -15.14
N GLY A 16 22.53 -72.13 -15.98
CA GLY A 16 22.91 -71.96 -17.37
C GLY A 16 24.41 -71.69 -17.47
N SER A 17 24.99 -72.09 -18.59
CA SER A 17 26.37 -71.82 -18.98
C SER A 17 26.81 -70.44 -18.43
N ARG A 18 28.06 -70.31 -17.95
CA ARG A 18 28.62 -69.01 -17.50
C ARG A 18 28.33 -67.88 -18.46
N ALA A 19 28.16 -68.15 -19.74
CA ALA A 19 27.75 -67.20 -20.73
C ALA A 19 26.29 -66.70 -20.53
N TYR A 20 25.34 -67.55 -20.14
CA TYR A 20 23.96 -67.20 -19.84
C TYR A 20 23.86 -66.27 -18.62
N LEU A 21 24.59 -66.59 -17.53
CA LEU A 21 24.67 -65.77 -16.34
C LEU A 21 25.27 -64.37 -16.65
N ALA A 22 26.31 -64.32 -17.50
CA ALA A 22 26.95 -63.09 -17.90
C ALA A 22 25.97 -62.20 -18.76
N ILE A 23 25.19 -62.82 -19.65
CA ILE A 23 24.19 -62.10 -20.45
C ILE A 23 23.07 -61.61 -19.53
N MET A 24 22.54 -62.40 -18.61
CA MET A 24 21.52 -62.03 -17.66
C MET A 24 22.01 -60.85 -16.78
N PHE A 25 23.24 -60.92 -16.30
CA PHE A 25 23.86 -59.87 -15.52
C PHE A 25 24.03 -58.58 -16.33
N ALA A 26 24.51 -58.69 -17.57
CA ALA A 26 24.68 -57.55 -18.48
C ALA A 26 23.32 -56.86 -18.84
N THR A 27 22.27 -57.65 -19.11
CA THR A 27 20.93 -57.14 -19.35
C THR A 27 20.30 -56.47 -18.15
N THR A 28 20.52 -57.05 -16.92
CA THR A 28 20.04 -56.44 -15.68
C THR A 28 20.75 -55.12 -15.41
N LEU A 29 22.09 -55.08 -15.53
CA LEU A 29 22.87 -53.85 -15.40
C LEU A 29 22.45 -52.79 -16.48
N GLY A 30 22.29 -53.25 -17.70
CA GLY A 30 21.79 -52.39 -18.81
C GLY A 30 20.40 -51.78 -18.50
N GLY A 31 19.50 -52.64 -18.01
CA GLY A 31 18.16 -52.21 -17.59
C GLY A 31 18.21 -51.18 -16.44
N ILE A 32 19.01 -51.45 -15.40
CA ILE A 32 19.19 -50.50 -14.27
C ILE A 32 19.79 -49.16 -14.77
N PHE A 33 20.80 -49.24 -15.68
CA PHE A 33 21.43 -48.06 -16.23
C PHE A 33 20.42 -47.20 -17.03
N VAL A 34 19.64 -47.83 -17.93
CA VAL A 34 18.62 -47.12 -18.73
C VAL A 34 17.57 -46.48 -17.83
N VAL A 35 17.08 -47.19 -16.82
CA VAL A 35 16.10 -46.64 -15.86
C VAL A 35 16.72 -45.50 -15.04
N SER A 36 17.97 -45.62 -14.62
CA SER A 36 18.65 -44.53 -13.89
C SER A 36 18.86 -43.29 -14.71
N VAL A 37 19.23 -43.41 -16.00
CA VAL A 37 19.35 -42.30 -16.94
C VAL A 37 17.98 -41.64 -17.17
N LEU A 38 16.93 -42.47 -17.35
CA LEU A 38 15.57 -41.95 -17.56
C LEU A 38 15.07 -41.14 -16.34
N ILE A 39 15.29 -41.69 -15.13
CA ILE A 39 14.95 -40.98 -13.88
C ILE A 39 15.75 -39.67 -13.77
N GLY A 40 17.05 -39.70 -14.09
CA GLY A 40 17.89 -38.50 -14.09
C GLY A 40 17.38 -37.43 -15.05
N LEU A 41 17.02 -37.77 -16.29
CA LEU A 41 16.45 -36.84 -17.27
C LEU A 41 15.09 -36.29 -16.85
N LEU A 42 14.21 -37.15 -16.33
CA LEU A 42 12.91 -36.72 -15.81
C LEU A 42 13.06 -35.77 -14.62
N THR A 43 13.96 -36.10 -13.68
CA THR A 43 14.22 -35.26 -12.51
C THR A 43 14.80 -33.90 -12.92
N SER A 44 15.76 -33.88 -13.85
CA SER A 44 16.32 -32.65 -14.37
C SER A 44 15.26 -31.80 -15.07
N GLY A 45 14.43 -32.37 -15.93
CA GLY A 45 13.35 -31.66 -16.63
C GLY A 45 12.31 -31.09 -15.68
N ILE A 46 11.96 -31.84 -14.62
CA ILE A 46 11.04 -31.35 -13.58
C ILE A 46 11.69 -30.21 -12.77
N GLN A 47 12.97 -30.37 -12.40
CA GLN A 47 13.70 -29.32 -11.66
C GLN A 47 13.83 -28.03 -12.46
N ASP A 48 14.12 -28.11 -13.75
CA ASP A 48 14.22 -26.94 -14.61
C ASP A 48 12.85 -26.24 -14.74
N LYS A 49 11.76 -27.00 -14.89
CA LYS A 49 10.40 -26.44 -14.88
C LYS A 49 10.02 -25.81 -13.55
N LEU A 50 10.37 -26.44 -12.44
CA LEU A 50 10.18 -25.86 -11.10
C LEU A 50 11.00 -24.60 -10.88
N ARG A 51 12.24 -24.55 -11.39
CA ARG A 51 13.07 -23.33 -11.36
C ARG A 51 12.45 -22.21 -12.19
N GLU A 52 11.90 -22.52 -13.35
CA GLU A 52 11.20 -21.53 -14.20
C GLU A 52 9.97 -20.95 -13.49
N LEU A 53 9.17 -21.81 -12.85
CA LEU A 53 8.01 -21.39 -12.05
C LEU A 53 8.43 -20.56 -10.82
N ARG A 54 9.54 -20.92 -10.18
CA ARG A 54 10.12 -20.16 -9.06
C ARG A 54 10.66 -18.78 -9.49
N LYS A 55 11.09 -18.61 -10.75
CA LYS A 55 11.54 -17.32 -11.28
C LYS A 55 10.43 -16.27 -11.40
N GLY A 56 9.18 -16.60 -11.08
CA GLY A 56 8.09 -15.65 -11.03
C GLY A 56 7.71 -15.01 -12.36
N LYS A 57 7.94 -15.71 -13.49
CA LYS A 57 7.67 -15.21 -14.85
C LYS A 57 6.42 -15.81 -15.50
N SER A 58 5.58 -16.52 -14.75
CA SER A 58 4.33 -17.08 -15.28
C SER A 58 3.23 -16.03 -15.30
N PHE A 59 2.36 -16.09 -16.31
CA PHE A 59 1.22 -15.20 -16.43
C PHE A 59 0.26 -15.34 -15.24
N VAL A 60 -0.27 -14.21 -14.82
CA VAL A 60 -1.32 -14.09 -13.80
C VAL A 60 -2.67 -14.23 -14.51
N VAL A 61 -3.53 -15.09 -13.96
CA VAL A 61 -4.88 -15.38 -14.50
C VAL A 61 -5.98 -14.79 -13.62
N GLU A 62 -5.60 -14.15 -12.53
CA GLU A 62 -6.52 -13.48 -11.61
C GLU A 62 -7.16 -12.27 -12.29
N GLU A 63 -8.46 -12.05 -12.02
CA GLU A 63 -9.23 -10.88 -12.45
C GLU A 63 -9.80 -10.18 -11.22
N GLY A 64 -10.01 -8.87 -11.33
CA GLY A 64 -10.48 -8.03 -10.21
C GLY A 64 -9.47 -7.89 -9.07
N HIS A 65 -8.20 -8.19 -9.34
CA HIS A 65 -7.13 -8.11 -8.36
C HIS A 65 -6.64 -6.67 -8.14
N THR A 66 -5.98 -6.43 -7.01
CA THR A 66 -5.18 -5.23 -6.79
C THR A 66 -3.75 -5.50 -7.28
N LEU A 67 -3.26 -4.66 -8.19
CA LEU A 67 -1.92 -4.76 -8.76
C LEU A 67 -0.99 -3.74 -8.09
N ILE A 68 0.11 -4.21 -7.52
CA ILE A 68 1.16 -3.37 -6.93
C ILE A 68 2.38 -3.39 -7.85
N LEU A 69 2.80 -2.23 -8.34
CA LEU A 69 3.94 -2.05 -9.21
C LEU A 69 5.09 -1.38 -8.45
N GLY A 70 6.16 -2.11 -8.25
CA GLY A 70 7.32 -1.71 -7.46
C GLY A 70 7.42 -2.43 -6.11
N TRP A 71 8.53 -2.21 -5.42
CA TRP A 71 8.81 -2.75 -4.09
C TRP A 71 9.41 -1.67 -3.21
N SER A 72 8.87 -1.52 -2.02
CA SER A 72 9.37 -0.61 -0.99
C SER A 72 9.09 -1.22 0.39
N PRO A 73 9.68 -0.74 1.47
CA PRO A 73 9.38 -1.22 2.82
C PRO A 73 7.90 -1.16 3.18
N GLN A 74 7.14 -0.23 2.58
CA GLN A 74 5.71 -0.04 2.80
C GLN A 74 4.84 -1.16 2.20
N VAL A 75 5.36 -1.98 1.27
CA VAL A 75 4.59 -3.06 0.63
C VAL A 75 3.96 -3.99 1.67
N ASN A 76 4.70 -4.33 2.72
CA ASN A 76 4.19 -5.22 3.77
C ASN A 76 2.97 -4.63 4.47
N THR A 77 3.01 -3.34 4.82
CA THR A 77 1.88 -2.63 5.43
C THR A 77 0.70 -2.55 4.45
N ILE A 78 0.96 -2.16 3.19
CA ILE A 78 -0.09 -2.08 2.16
C ILE A 78 -0.77 -3.43 1.96
N VAL A 79 -0.01 -4.52 1.91
CA VAL A 79 -0.57 -5.88 1.77
C VAL A 79 -1.38 -6.27 3.01
N SER A 80 -0.89 -5.93 4.22
CA SER A 80 -1.61 -6.19 5.48
C SER A 80 -2.97 -5.50 5.49
N GLU A 81 -3.00 -4.20 5.20
CA GLU A 81 -4.23 -3.40 5.13
C GLU A 81 -5.19 -3.92 4.05
N LEU A 82 -4.68 -4.23 2.85
CA LEU A 82 -5.50 -4.81 1.78
C LEU A 82 -6.07 -6.20 2.14
N VAL A 83 -5.37 -7.00 2.95
CA VAL A 83 -5.88 -8.28 3.46
C VAL A 83 -7.07 -8.05 4.38
N ILE A 84 -7.02 -7.04 5.26
CA ILE A 84 -8.13 -6.65 6.14
C ILE A 84 -9.30 -6.14 5.30
N ALA A 85 -9.06 -5.19 4.41
CA ALA A 85 -10.08 -4.63 3.51
C ALA A 85 -10.80 -5.69 2.64
N ASN A 86 -10.09 -6.76 2.30
CA ASN A 86 -10.63 -7.85 1.49
C ASN A 86 -11.34 -8.95 2.31
N GLU A 87 -11.43 -8.85 3.63
CA GLU A 87 -11.94 -9.93 4.49
C GLU A 87 -13.37 -10.33 4.14
N SER A 88 -14.19 -9.36 3.73
CA SER A 88 -15.56 -9.57 3.26
C SER A 88 -15.68 -10.26 1.90
N LEU A 89 -14.59 -10.30 1.12
CA LEU A 89 -14.57 -10.84 -0.23
C LEU A 89 -14.27 -12.35 -0.22
N LYS A 90 -15.07 -13.13 -0.93
CA LYS A 90 -14.88 -14.60 -1.03
C LYS A 90 -13.61 -14.99 -1.77
N ARG A 91 -13.15 -14.18 -2.71
CA ARG A 91 -11.94 -14.37 -3.51
C ARG A 91 -11.33 -13.01 -3.80
N ALA A 92 -10.24 -12.71 -3.15
CA ALA A 92 -9.45 -11.53 -3.42
C ALA A 92 -8.03 -11.93 -3.82
N ALA A 93 -7.41 -11.14 -4.66
CA ALA A 93 -6.02 -11.36 -5.04
C ALA A 93 -5.26 -10.04 -5.06
N ILE A 94 -4.02 -10.08 -4.59
CA ILE A 94 -3.04 -9.03 -4.69
C ILE A 94 -1.91 -9.55 -5.55
N VAL A 95 -1.58 -8.83 -6.61
CA VAL A 95 -0.48 -9.17 -7.52
C VAL A 95 0.61 -8.13 -7.38
N ILE A 96 1.85 -8.56 -7.17
CA ILE A 96 3.00 -7.68 -6.99
C ILE A 96 3.99 -7.92 -8.13
N LEU A 97 4.41 -6.87 -8.83
CA LEU A 97 5.47 -6.90 -9.83
C LEU A 97 6.62 -6.01 -9.40
N ALA A 98 7.79 -6.58 -9.18
CA ALA A 98 8.98 -5.83 -8.80
C ALA A 98 10.27 -6.44 -9.33
N GLU A 99 11.34 -5.65 -9.37
CA GLU A 99 12.68 -6.08 -9.78
C GLU A 99 13.42 -6.90 -8.70
N GLN A 100 12.66 -7.59 -7.85
CA GLN A 100 13.18 -8.44 -6.79
C GLN A 100 12.92 -9.92 -7.08
N ASP A 101 13.68 -10.78 -6.43
CA ASP A 101 13.45 -12.22 -6.52
C ASP A 101 12.09 -12.58 -5.90
N LYS A 102 11.31 -13.38 -6.62
CA LYS A 102 9.98 -13.81 -6.18
C LYS A 102 10.00 -14.47 -4.80
N THR A 103 11.00 -15.32 -4.55
CA THR A 103 11.08 -16.08 -3.29
C THR A 103 11.34 -15.12 -2.13
N ALA A 104 12.21 -14.13 -2.33
CA ALA A 104 12.49 -13.11 -1.31
C ALA A 104 11.26 -12.25 -1.01
N MET A 105 10.45 -11.92 -2.04
CA MET A 105 9.18 -11.19 -1.85
C MET A 105 8.15 -12.05 -1.11
N ASP A 106 7.97 -13.31 -1.53
CA ASP A 106 7.05 -14.25 -0.88
C ASP A 106 7.43 -14.45 0.61
N ASP A 107 8.73 -14.63 0.90
CA ASP A 107 9.24 -14.79 2.26
C ASP A 107 9.01 -13.54 3.12
N ALA A 108 9.25 -12.35 2.56
CA ALA A 108 9.02 -11.08 3.25
C ALA A 108 7.53 -10.89 3.59
N ILE A 109 6.63 -11.16 2.65
CA ILE A 109 5.18 -11.10 2.89
C ILE A 109 4.79 -12.12 3.97
N HIS A 110 5.23 -13.36 3.86
CA HIS A 110 4.91 -14.39 4.85
C HIS A 110 5.41 -14.05 6.25
N GLN A 111 6.59 -13.44 6.35
CA GLN A 111 7.20 -13.07 7.63
C GLN A 111 6.48 -11.87 8.30
N HIS A 112 6.04 -10.87 7.52
CA HIS A 112 5.51 -9.63 8.07
C HIS A 112 3.98 -9.57 8.12
N VAL A 113 3.31 -10.17 7.14
CA VAL A 113 1.84 -10.18 7.05
C VAL A 113 1.25 -11.43 7.72
N GLY A 114 1.97 -12.57 7.63
CA GLY A 114 1.54 -13.84 8.20
C GLY A 114 0.37 -14.46 7.44
N ASP A 115 -0.78 -14.60 8.10
CA ASP A 115 -1.98 -15.19 7.48
C ASP A 115 -2.71 -14.17 6.61
N THR A 116 -2.79 -14.44 5.32
CA THR A 116 -3.48 -13.59 4.33
C THR A 116 -4.97 -13.91 4.18
N LYS A 117 -5.53 -14.76 5.06
CA LYS A 117 -6.96 -15.14 5.11
C LYS A 117 -7.50 -15.58 3.73
N SER A 118 -8.53 -14.90 3.23
CA SER A 118 -9.14 -15.17 1.92
C SER A 118 -8.37 -14.54 0.73
N THR A 119 -7.38 -13.70 1.00
CA THR A 119 -6.64 -12.94 -0.02
C THR A 119 -5.44 -13.72 -0.51
N ARG A 120 -5.36 -13.97 -1.80
CA ARG A 120 -4.20 -14.62 -2.43
C ARG A 120 -3.16 -13.59 -2.83
N VAL A 121 -1.96 -13.66 -2.31
CA VAL A 121 -0.83 -12.82 -2.72
C VAL A 121 0.02 -13.54 -3.77
N VAL A 122 0.31 -12.88 -4.88
CA VAL A 122 1.02 -13.43 -6.04
C VAL A 122 2.18 -12.51 -6.43
N CYS A 123 3.41 -12.90 -6.11
CA CYS A 123 4.60 -12.14 -6.48
C CYS A 123 5.12 -12.54 -7.86
N ARG A 124 5.59 -11.54 -8.62
CA ARG A 124 6.23 -11.68 -9.94
C ARG A 124 7.51 -10.85 -10.01
N THR A 125 8.56 -11.47 -10.55
CA THR A 125 9.84 -10.80 -10.77
C THR A 125 9.88 -10.17 -12.16
N GLY A 126 10.07 -8.87 -12.21
CA GLY A 126 10.18 -8.13 -13.46
C GLY A 126 10.19 -6.63 -13.26
N SER A 127 10.61 -5.88 -14.27
CA SER A 127 10.58 -4.43 -14.26
C SER A 127 9.20 -3.91 -14.60
N PRO A 128 8.58 -3.04 -13.77
CA PRO A 128 7.29 -2.43 -14.07
C PRO A 128 7.33 -1.47 -15.29
N ILE A 129 8.51 -1.10 -15.77
CA ILE A 129 8.69 -0.26 -16.96
C ILE A 129 8.66 -1.11 -18.24
N ASP A 130 8.95 -2.40 -18.15
CA ASP A 130 8.99 -3.31 -19.29
C ASP A 130 7.59 -3.82 -19.63
N LEU A 131 7.14 -3.54 -20.84
CA LEU A 131 5.82 -3.95 -21.36
C LEU A 131 5.60 -5.47 -21.35
N ALA A 132 6.68 -6.26 -21.56
CA ALA A 132 6.57 -7.71 -21.51
C ALA A 132 6.37 -8.22 -20.09
N HIS A 133 6.99 -7.58 -19.11
CA HIS A 133 6.79 -7.90 -17.70
C HIS A 133 5.43 -7.41 -17.17
N LEU A 134 4.97 -6.23 -17.62
CA LEU A 134 3.61 -5.76 -17.32
C LEU A 134 2.54 -6.72 -17.85
N ALA A 135 2.73 -7.28 -19.05
CA ALA A 135 1.79 -8.25 -19.61
C ALA A 135 1.61 -9.50 -18.72
N ILE A 136 2.65 -9.90 -17.95
CA ILE A 136 2.58 -11.07 -17.08
C ILE A 136 1.58 -10.90 -15.94
N VAL A 137 1.37 -9.67 -15.48
CA VAL A 137 0.56 -9.37 -14.28
C VAL A 137 -0.88 -8.95 -14.57
N ASN A 138 -1.32 -9.09 -15.85
CA ASN A 138 -2.69 -8.83 -16.29
C ASN A 138 -3.25 -7.47 -15.82
N PRO A 139 -2.65 -6.33 -16.18
CA PRO A 139 -3.09 -5.02 -15.71
C PRO A 139 -4.50 -4.65 -16.23
N GLU A 140 -4.94 -5.20 -17.35
CA GLU A 140 -6.29 -5.00 -17.91
C GLU A 140 -7.40 -5.60 -17.03
N GLY A 141 -7.07 -6.68 -16.32
CA GLY A 141 -7.97 -7.36 -15.39
C GLY A 141 -7.94 -6.80 -13.98
N ALA A 142 -7.09 -5.80 -13.68
CA ALA A 142 -6.98 -5.23 -12.35
C ALA A 142 -8.20 -4.36 -11.99
N ARG A 143 -8.62 -4.42 -10.73
CA ARG A 143 -9.60 -3.51 -10.13
C ARG A 143 -8.94 -2.19 -9.73
N SER A 144 -7.74 -2.27 -9.18
CA SER A 144 -6.96 -1.13 -8.74
C SER A 144 -5.47 -1.39 -8.97
N ILE A 145 -4.71 -0.33 -9.23
CA ILE A 145 -3.27 -0.39 -9.47
C ILE A 145 -2.58 0.62 -8.54
N VAL A 146 -1.61 0.16 -7.79
CA VAL A 146 -0.78 0.99 -6.92
C VAL A 146 0.63 1.03 -7.48
N VAL A 147 1.13 2.23 -7.80
CA VAL A 147 2.48 2.44 -8.30
C VAL A 147 3.33 3.03 -7.18
N LEU A 148 4.28 2.24 -6.70
CA LEU A 148 5.14 2.62 -5.57
C LEU A 148 6.41 3.29 -6.05
N SER A 149 6.84 4.27 -5.29
CA SER A 149 8.09 4.98 -5.50
C SER A 149 9.26 4.15 -4.94
N PRO A 150 10.24 3.75 -5.78
CA PRO A 150 11.39 3.00 -5.31
C PRO A 150 12.32 3.86 -4.46
N GLU A 151 13.22 3.22 -3.73
CA GLU A 151 14.36 3.92 -3.13
C GLU A 151 15.41 4.23 -4.20
N GLY A 152 15.99 5.41 -4.16
CA GLY A 152 17.01 5.79 -5.13
C GLY A 152 17.10 7.29 -5.39
N PRO A 153 17.96 7.71 -6.36
CA PRO A 153 18.19 9.13 -6.64
C PRO A 153 17.01 9.83 -7.32
N ASP A 154 16.29 9.16 -8.22
CA ASP A 154 15.18 9.72 -9.00
C ASP A 154 13.92 8.84 -8.91
N PRO A 155 13.31 8.73 -7.72
CA PRO A 155 12.18 7.82 -7.50
C PRO A 155 10.94 8.21 -8.32
N ASP A 156 10.62 9.49 -8.42
CA ASP A 156 9.44 9.98 -9.13
C ASP A 156 9.57 9.80 -10.65
N ALA A 157 10.79 9.95 -11.19
CA ALA A 157 11.03 9.67 -12.61
C ALA A 157 10.79 8.19 -12.95
N HIS A 158 11.05 7.28 -12.01
CA HIS A 158 10.71 5.86 -12.16
C HIS A 158 9.20 5.67 -12.20
N VAL A 159 8.44 6.26 -11.27
CA VAL A 159 6.98 6.20 -11.22
C VAL A 159 6.37 6.73 -12.52
N ILE A 160 6.83 7.88 -13.02
CA ILE A 160 6.37 8.46 -14.30
C ILE A 160 6.61 7.47 -15.46
N LYS A 161 7.78 6.81 -15.51
CA LYS A 161 8.07 5.80 -16.55
C LYS A 161 7.14 4.59 -16.45
N VAL A 162 6.84 4.12 -15.22
CA VAL A 162 5.88 3.04 -15.00
C VAL A 162 4.49 3.43 -15.49
N LEU A 163 4.01 4.64 -15.16
CA LEU A 163 2.72 5.16 -15.63
C LEU A 163 2.68 5.31 -17.16
N LEU A 164 3.76 5.78 -17.78
CA LEU A 164 3.88 5.84 -19.23
C LEU A 164 3.80 4.45 -19.88
N ALA A 165 4.50 3.45 -19.31
CA ALA A 165 4.46 2.08 -19.80
C ALA A 165 3.05 1.46 -19.63
N LEU A 166 2.41 1.73 -18.50
CA LEU A 166 1.08 1.23 -18.16
C LEU A 166 -0.01 1.83 -19.07
N LEU A 167 -0.05 3.16 -19.20
CA LEU A 167 -1.15 3.88 -19.84
C LEU A 167 -0.97 4.06 -21.36
N ASN A 168 0.27 4.12 -21.87
CA ASN A 168 0.57 4.24 -23.28
C ASN A 168 1.06 2.93 -23.92
N GLY A 169 1.09 1.85 -23.14
CA GLY A 169 1.42 0.51 -23.62
C GLY A 169 0.30 -0.08 -24.48
N ARG A 170 0.45 -1.38 -24.79
CA ARG A 170 -0.58 -2.14 -25.54
C ARG A 170 -1.79 -2.51 -24.69
N HIS A 171 -1.68 -2.34 -23.39
CA HIS A 171 -2.70 -2.69 -22.42
C HIS A 171 -3.78 -1.60 -22.37
N LYS A 172 -5.03 -2.02 -22.46
CA LYS A 172 -6.18 -1.12 -22.32
C LYS A 172 -6.67 -1.18 -20.87
N ILE A 173 -6.15 -0.30 -20.06
CA ILE A 173 -6.62 -0.17 -18.68
C ILE A 173 -8.05 0.37 -18.68
N PRO A 174 -9.02 -0.33 -18.06
CA PRO A 174 -10.40 0.15 -18.00
C PRO A 174 -10.49 1.49 -17.27
N GLU A 175 -11.35 2.40 -17.72
CA GLU A 175 -11.59 3.70 -17.05
C GLU A 175 -12.04 3.56 -15.58
N ARG A 176 -12.69 2.44 -15.25
CA ARG A 176 -13.11 2.10 -13.89
C ARG A 176 -11.97 1.62 -12.97
N CYS A 177 -10.77 1.41 -13.51
CA CYS A 177 -9.62 0.96 -12.72
C CYS A 177 -9.03 2.16 -11.98
N HIS A 178 -9.01 2.11 -10.66
CA HIS A 178 -8.33 3.10 -9.83
C HIS A 178 -6.83 2.93 -9.92
N ILE A 179 -6.11 4.00 -10.29
CA ILE A 179 -4.65 4.01 -10.33
C ILE A 179 -4.17 5.02 -9.32
N VAL A 180 -3.40 4.57 -8.33
CA VAL A 180 -2.80 5.42 -7.31
C VAL A 180 -1.29 5.43 -7.49
N ALA A 181 -0.67 6.60 -7.51
CA ALA A 181 0.77 6.76 -7.66
C ALA A 181 1.40 7.51 -6.49
N GLU A 182 2.42 6.90 -5.89
CA GLU A 182 3.25 7.53 -4.87
C GLU A 182 4.22 8.51 -5.51
N ILE A 183 4.14 9.79 -5.14
CA ILE A 183 5.06 10.85 -5.58
C ILE A 183 5.66 11.53 -4.34
N ARG A 184 6.93 11.87 -4.40
CA ARG A 184 7.67 12.49 -3.29
C ARG A 184 7.81 13.99 -3.43
N ASP A 185 7.99 14.48 -4.65
CA ASP A 185 8.20 15.90 -4.93
C ASP A 185 6.96 16.49 -5.60
N ALA A 186 6.38 17.52 -4.98
CA ALA A 186 5.19 18.21 -5.49
C ALA A 186 5.36 18.77 -6.92
N ARG A 187 6.61 19.06 -7.34
CA ARG A 187 6.89 19.53 -8.71
C ARG A 187 6.61 18.48 -9.78
N ASN A 188 6.54 17.20 -9.40
CA ASN A 188 6.28 16.08 -10.30
C ASN A 188 4.78 15.72 -10.39
N VAL A 189 3.90 16.40 -9.66
CA VAL A 189 2.44 16.17 -9.70
C VAL A 189 1.89 16.50 -11.09
N GLU A 190 2.16 17.70 -11.59
CA GLU A 190 1.67 18.15 -12.91
C GLU A 190 2.10 17.21 -14.05
N PRO A 191 3.39 16.77 -14.16
CA PRO A 191 3.78 15.72 -15.09
C PRO A 191 2.99 14.41 -14.95
N VAL A 192 2.68 13.96 -13.72
CA VAL A 192 1.93 12.74 -13.48
C VAL A 192 0.48 12.90 -13.89
N GLU A 193 -0.16 14.01 -13.57
CA GLU A 193 -1.53 14.31 -13.98
C GLU A 193 -1.66 14.35 -15.51
N LEU A 194 -0.67 14.96 -16.20
CA LEU A 194 -0.62 14.99 -17.65
C LEU A 194 -0.53 13.59 -18.28
N VAL A 195 0.31 12.72 -17.72
CA VAL A 195 0.45 11.31 -18.14
C VAL A 195 -0.81 10.53 -17.80
N GLY A 196 -1.35 10.76 -16.61
CA GLY A 196 -2.51 10.05 -16.04
C GLY A 196 -3.84 10.38 -16.70
N ARG A 197 -3.95 11.52 -17.38
CA ARG A 197 -5.19 11.97 -18.06
C ARG A 197 -6.44 11.89 -17.20
N GLY A 198 -6.30 12.16 -15.90
CA GLY A 198 -7.40 12.09 -14.94
C GLY A 198 -7.73 10.68 -14.40
N GLN A 199 -6.99 9.64 -14.80
CA GLN A 199 -7.15 8.29 -14.26
C GLN A 199 -6.22 7.98 -13.08
N VAL A 200 -5.24 8.85 -12.78
CA VAL A 200 -4.23 8.62 -11.76
C VAL A 200 -4.46 9.57 -10.60
N GLU A 201 -4.64 9.01 -9.42
CA GLU A 201 -4.63 9.73 -8.16
C GLU A 201 -3.23 9.78 -7.59
N VAL A 202 -2.76 10.98 -7.24
CA VAL A 202 -1.40 11.20 -6.74
C VAL A 202 -1.40 11.30 -5.22
N VAL A 203 -0.58 10.48 -4.57
CA VAL A 203 -0.31 10.57 -3.14
C VAL A 203 1.05 11.23 -2.92
N LEU A 204 1.05 12.47 -2.42
CA LEU A 204 2.24 13.22 -2.04
C LEU A 204 2.70 12.81 -0.64
N VAL A 205 3.49 11.74 -0.55
CA VAL A 205 3.84 11.11 0.72
C VAL A 205 4.63 12.05 1.64
N GLU A 206 5.59 12.81 1.10
CA GLU A 206 6.41 13.70 1.92
C GLU A 206 5.60 14.86 2.51
N ASP A 207 4.65 15.42 1.75
CA ASP A 207 3.77 16.48 2.23
C ASP A 207 2.79 15.94 3.27
N LEU A 208 2.17 14.79 3.02
CA LEU A 208 1.25 14.14 3.94
C LEU A 208 1.92 13.85 5.30
N ILE A 209 3.10 13.21 5.29
CA ILE A 209 3.82 12.92 6.53
C ILE A 209 4.24 14.21 7.25
N SER A 210 4.62 15.25 6.50
CA SER A 210 5.00 16.53 7.11
C SER A 210 3.81 17.20 7.81
N ARG A 211 2.62 17.17 7.21
CA ARG A 211 1.37 17.69 7.81
C ARG A 211 1.00 16.91 9.08
N ILE A 212 1.01 15.57 9.00
CA ILE A 212 0.73 14.71 10.17
C ILE A 212 1.73 15.00 11.29
N THR A 213 3.03 15.13 10.97
CA THR A 213 4.08 15.41 11.95
C THR A 213 3.82 16.74 12.67
N VAL A 214 3.52 17.80 11.92
CA VAL A 214 3.26 19.14 12.50
C VAL A 214 2.02 19.13 13.37
N GLN A 215 0.94 18.56 12.90
CA GLN A 215 -0.32 18.53 13.66
C GLN A 215 -0.18 17.70 14.95
N THR A 216 0.50 16.55 14.87
CA THR A 216 0.76 15.69 16.04
C THR A 216 1.70 16.37 17.05
N CYS A 217 2.68 17.13 16.58
CA CYS A 217 3.56 17.93 17.46
C CYS A 217 2.77 18.97 18.27
N ARG A 218 1.78 19.59 17.66
CA ARG A 218 0.98 20.65 18.27
C ARG A 218 -0.16 20.14 19.14
N GLN A 219 -0.70 18.98 18.85
CA GLN A 219 -1.84 18.41 19.57
C GLN A 219 -1.53 16.96 20.00
N SER A 220 -1.36 16.78 21.31
CA SER A 220 -1.15 15.45 21.90
C SER A 220 -2.33 14.52 21.65
N GLY A 221 -2.04 13.26 21.29
CA GLY A 221 -3.03 12.23 21.01
C GLY A 221 -3.51 12.17 19.55
N LEU A 222 -3.19 13.17 18.72
CA LEU A 222 -3.65 13.20 17.34
C LEU A 222 -3.03 12.08 16.49
N SER A 223 -1.84 11.58 16.86
CA SER A 223 -1.24 10.40 16.21
C SER A 223 -2.09 9.14 16.34
N VAL A 224 -2.79 8.98 17.47
CA VAL A 224 -3.70 7.85 17.69
C VAL A 224 -4.93 7.98 16.77
N VAL A 225 -5.48 9.21 16.67
CA VAL A 225 -6.61 9.48 15.78
C VAL A 225 -6.27 9.21 14.31
N TYR A 226 -5.07 9.64 13.87
CA TYR A 226 -4.63 9.31 12.51
C TYR A 226 -4.40 7.81 12.31
N GLY A 227 -3.86 7.12 13.32
CA GLY A 227 -3.72 5.66 13.27
C GLY A 227 -5.06 4.99 13.06
N GLU A 228 -6.08 5.38 13.81
CA GLU A 228 -7.44 4.84 13.71
C GLU A 228 -8.09 5.11 12.35
N LEU A 229 -8.01 6.35 11.85
CA LEU A 229 -8.61 6.75 10.58
C LEU A 229 -7.91 6.19 9.33
N LEU A 230 -6.69 5.67 9.47
CA LEU A 230 -5.90 5.08 8.38
C LEU A 230 -5.79 3.55 8.46
N ASP A 231 -6.38 2.93 9.49
CA ASP A 231 -6.45 1.48 9.68
C ASP A 231 -7.81 0.97 9.21
N PHE A 232 -7.82 0.00 8.30
CA PHE A 232 -9.06 -0.64 7.82
C PHE A 232 -9.82 -1.42 8.90
N ALA A 233 -9.23 -1.66 10.06
CA ALA A 233 -9.93 -2.22 11.21
C ALA A 233 -10.57 -1.15 12.10
N GLY A 234 -10.29 0.14 11.86
CA GLY A 234 -10.81 1.28 12.60
C GLY A 234 -12.02 1.96 11.97
N ASP A 235 -12.29 3.19 12.44
CA ASP A 235 -13.27 4.04 11.79
C ASP A 235 -12.70 4.65 10.49
N GLU A 236 -13.44 4.55 9.39
CA GLU A 236 -13.02 5.01 8.07
C GLU A 236 -13.87 6.17 7.55
N PHE A 237 -13.36 6.85 6.51
CA PHE A 237 -14.12 7.83 5.76
C PHE A 237 -14.99 7.16 4.70
N TYR A 238 -16.29 7.40 4.75
CA TYR A 238 -17.24 6.95 3.74
C TYR A 238 -17.87 8.12 3.00
N LEU A 239 -18.06 7.92 1.69
CA LEU A 239 -18.87 8.77 0.84
C LEU A 239 -20.22 8.09 0.64
N ALA A 240 -21.27 8.68 1.16
CA ALA A 240 -22.61 8.11 1.09
C ALA A 240 -23.62 9.08 0.52
N ARG A 241 -24.56 8.58 -0.29
CA ARG A 241 -25.71 9.36 -0.75
C ARG A 241 -26.76 9.40 0.35
N ALA A 242 -27.20 10.61 0.67
CA ALA A 242 -28.23 10.85 1.69
C ALA A 242 -29.30 11.83 1.17
N PRO A 243 -30.11 11.43 0.15
CA PRO A 243 -31.11 12.30 -0.45
C PRO A 243 -32.17 12.78 0.55
N GLU A 244 -32.33 12.08 1.67
CA GLU A 244 -33.25 12.43 2.78
C GLU A 244 -32.83 13.75 3.47
N LEU A 245 -31.57 14.16 3.33
CA LEU A 245 -31.06 15.40 3.90
C LEU A 245 -31.25 16.61 2.96
N ALA A 246 -31.76 16.41 1.75
CA ALA A 246 -31.98 17.49 0.81
C ALA A 246 -32.88 18.60 1.39
N GLY A 247 -32.42 19.85 1.26
CA GLY A 247 -33.10 21.02 1.81
C GLY A 247 -32.76 21.34 3.27
N LYS A 248 -32.07 20.47 4.00
CA LYS A 248 -31.52 20.77 5.33
C LYS A 248 -30.21 21.54 5.20
N THR A 249 -29.89 22.32 6.21
CA THR A 249 -28.55 22.91 6.32
C THR A 249 -27.55 21.85 6.83
N PHE A 250 -26.27 22.06 6.58
CA PHE A 250 -25.21 21.20 7.10
C PHE A 250 -25.27 21.10 8.63
N GLY A 251 -25.52 22.25 9.31
CA GLY A 251 -25.68 22.29 10.75
C GLY A 251 -26.84 21.43 11.28
N GLU A 252 -27.97 21.38 10.57
CA GLU A 252 -29.09 20.48 10.91
C GLU A 252 -28.77 19.04 10.62
N ALA A 253 -28.02 18.76 9.53
CA ALA A 253 -27.64 17.41 9.14
C ALA A 253 -26.65 16.76 10.10
N LEU A 254 -25.81 17.54 10.82
CA LEU A 254 -24.92 17.00 11.85
C LEU A 254 -25.63 16.15 12.91
N PHE A 255 -26.90 16.45 13.18
CA PHE A 255 -27.70 15.73 14.17
C PHE A 255 -28.54 14.58 13.58
N CYS A 256 -28.42 14.34 12.28
CA CYS A 256 -29.17 13.28 11.60
C CYS A 256 -28.45 11.94 11.54
N PHE A 257 -27.37 11.78 12.28
CA PHE A 257 -26.59 10.53 12.34
C PHE A 257 -26.38 10.10 13.78
N GLU A 258 -26.67 8.83 14.09
CA GLU A 258 -26.56 8.28 15.44
C GLU A 258 -25.23 7.54 15.66
N ARG A 259 -24.72 6.84 14.63
CA ARG A 259 -23.57 5.95 14.75
C ARG A 259 -22.38 6.36 13.88
N CYS A 260 -22.46 7.47 13.20
CA CYS A 260 -21.36 8.01 12.41
C CYS A 260 -21.28 9.54 12.56
N ALA A 261 -20.16 10.12 12.24
CA ALA A 261 -19.93 11.55 12.33
C ALA A 261 -19.92 12.18 10.94
N LEU A 262 -20.87 13.07 10.65
CA LEU A 262 -20.84 13.87 9.43
C LEU A 262 -19.71 14.89 9.51
N VAL A 263 -18.79 14.89 8.56
CA VAL A 263 -17.62 15.79 8.56
C VAL A 263 -17.52 16.68 7.33
N GLY A 264 -18.29 16.39 6.29
CA GLY A 264 -18.25 17.18 5.05
C GLY A 264 -19.27 16.75 4.01
N ILE A 265 -19.16 17.37 2.85
CA ILE A 265 -19.97 17.08 1.66
C ILE A 265 -19.08 16.95 0.43
N LYS A 266 -19.53 16.18 -0.56
CA LYS A 266 -18.93 16.13 -1.89
C LYS A 266 -20.00 16.55 -2.91
N ARG A 267 -19.68 17.55 -3.71
CA ARG A 267 -20.53 18.10 -4.76
C ARG A 267 -19.70 18.33 -6.04
N ASP A 268 -20.20 17.90 -7.18
CA ASP A 268 -19.54 18.10 -8.50
C ASP A 268 -18.07 17.58 -8.54
N GLY A 269 -17.76 16.54 -7.75
CA GLY A 269 -16.42 15.96 -7.64
C GLY A 269 -15.50 16.62 -6.62
N GLU A 270 -15.88 17.78 -6.06
CA GLU A 270 -15.12 18.48 -5.03
C GLU A 270 -15.58 18.09 -3.63
N VAL A 271 -14.63 17.85 -2.72
CA VAL A 271 -14.88 17.55 -1.31
C VAL A 271 -14.65 18.79 -0.46
N GLU A 272 -15.67 19.19 0.30
CA GLU A 272 -15.62 20.28 1.27
C GLU A 272 -15.78 19.72 2.68
N LEU A 273 -14.69 19.75 3.49
CA LEU A 273 -14.73 19.34 4.89
C LEU A 273 -15.05 20.52 5.79
N GLY A 274 -16.00 20.32 6.71
CA GLY A 274 -16.45 21.37 7.63
C GLY A 274 -17.06 22.59 6.92
N PRO A 275 -18.02 22.39 5.98
CA PRO A 275 -18.66 23.51 5.31
C PRO A 275 -19.39 24.40 6.32
N ASP A 276 -19.76 25.62 5.89
CA ASP A 276 -20.54 26.52 6.73
C ASP A 276 -21.84 25.84 7.20
N PHE A 277 -22.22 26.08 8.46
CA PHE A 277 -23.43 25.45 9.05
C PHE A 277 -24.72 25.77 8.29
N ASP A 278 -24.79 26.94 7.62
CA ASP A 278 -25.93 27.36 6.83
C ASP A 278 -25.91 26.79 5.39
N ARG A 279 -24.88 26.01 5.02
CA ARG A 279 -24.75 25.36 3.72
C ARG A 279 -25.92 24.39 3.50
N VAL A 280 -26.76 24.65 2.49
CA VAL A 280 -27.89 23.80 2.16
C VAL A 280 -27.44 22.58 1.36
N LEU A 281 -27.89 21.40 1.77
CA LEU A 281 -27.63 20.13 1.13
C LEU A 281 -28.60 19.89 -0.04
N HIS A 282 -28.07 19.34 -1.13
CA HIS A 282 -28.85 18.97 -2.32
C HIS A 282 -29.03 17.44 -2.38
N ALA A 283 -30.01 16.98 -3.14
CA ALA A 283 -30.30 15.56 -3.27
C ALA A 283 -29.17 14.74 -3.95
N ASP A 284 -28.35 15.43 -4.77
CA ASP A 284 -27.23 14.82 -5.51
C ASP A 284 -25.91 14.88 -4.75
N ASP A 285 -25.88 15.56 -3.57
CA ASP A 285 -24.67 15.59 -2.74
C ASP A 285 -24.38 14.23 -2.15
N GLU A 286 -23.09 13.90 -2.05
CA GLU A 286 -22.61 12.81 -1.23
C GLU A 286 -22.13 13.39 0.11
N VAL A 287 -22.54 12.79 1.21
CA VAL A 287 -22.04 13.17 2.54
C VAL A 287 -20.75 12.46 2.83
N VAL A 288 -19.80 13.14 3.47
CA VAL A 288 -18.54 12.58 3.97
C VAL A 288 -18.74 12.28 5.44
N VAL A 289 -18.67 11.04 5.82
CA VAL A 289 -18.87 10.57 7.20
C VAL A 289 -17.68 9.75 7.68
N ILE A 290 -17.45 9.74 8.99
CA ILE A 290 -16.57 8.82 9.69
C ILE A 290 -17.46 7.77 10.34
N ALA A 291 -17.22 6.48 10.07
CA ALA A 291 -18.01 5.36 10.55
C ALA A 291 -17.18 4.08 10.62
N GLU A 292 -17.58 3.15 11.51
CA GLU A 292 -16.98 1.82 11.65
C GLU A 292 -17.17 0.94 10.39
N ASP A 293 -18.32 1.11 9.70
CA ASP A 293 -18.69 0.30 8.52
C ASP A 293 -19.72 1.07 7.70
N ASP A 294 -19.74 0.90 6.39
CA ASP A 294 -20.68 1.55 5.47
C ASP A 294 -22.14 1.26 5.80
N THR A 295 -22.43 0.07 6.36
CA THR A 295 -23.79 -0.34 6.79
C THR A 295 -24.28 0.45 8.00
N THR A 296 -23.40 1.10 8.73
CA THR A 296 -23.73 1.94 9.91
C THR A 296 -24.12 3.37 9.52
N VAL A 297 -23.85 3.78 8.28
CA VAL A 297 -24.20 5.10 7.75
C VAL A 297 -25.70 5.15 7.48
N ARG A 298 -26.48 5.57 8.48
CA ARG A 298 -27.93 5.68 8.38
C ARG A 298 -28.40 7.05 8.84
N VAL A 299 -29.24 7.67 8.02
CA VAL A 299 -29.86 8.95 8.35
C VAL A 299 -31.02 8.73 9.34
N ASP A 300 -30.99 9.44 10.44
CA ASP A 300 -32.09 9.55 11.39
C ASP A 300 -32.62 11.00 11.40
N LEU A 301 -33.83 11.18 10.93
CA LEU A 301 -34.46 12.49 10.84
C LEU A 301 -35.14 12.94 12.15
N ARG A 302 -35.03 12.18 13.23
CA ARG A 302 -35.58 12.58 14.51
C ARG A 302 -34.88 13.83 15.02
N ALA A 303 -35.67 14.78 15.54
CA ALA A 303 -35.10 16.00 16.11
C ALA A 303 -34.24 15.64 17.33
N PRO A 304 -33.03 16.21 17.45
CA PRO A 304 -32.19 15.99 18.60
C PRO A 304 -32.83 16.55 19.85
N SER A 305 -32.78 15.78 20.94
CA SER A 305 -33.27 16.24 22.26
C SER A 305 -32.06 16.61 23.13
N PHE A 306 -31.84 17.90 23.33
CA PHE A 306 -30.78 18.39 24.24
C PHE A 306 -31.30 19.54 25.09
N ASP A 307 -30.69 19.71 26.27
CA ASP A 307 -31.02 20.78 27.22
C ASP A 307 -30.17 22.03 26.89
N GLU A 308 -30.79 23.01 26.25
CA GLU A 308 -30.14 24.26 25.87
C GLU A 308 -29.51 25.01 27.08
N ALA A 309 -30.06 24.84 28.28
CA ALA A 309 -29.54 25.47 29.48
C ALA A 309 -28.15 24.98 29.89
N ARG A 310 -27.73 23.82 29.36
CA ARG A 310 -26.40 23.23 29.58
C ARG A 310 -25.37 23.62 28.53
N LEU A 311 -25.75 24.35 27.50
CA LEU A 311 -24.81 24.80 26.47
C LEU A 311 -23.94 25.94 27.03
N CYS A 312 -22.64 25.66 27.14
CA CYS A 312 -21.63 26.68 27.48
C CYS A 312 -21.07 27.27 26.20
N ARG A 313 -21.18 28.59 26.03
CA ARG A 313 -20.45 29.28 24.95
C ARG A 313 -19.00 29.46 25.37
N SER A 314 -18.09 28.78 24.68
CA SER A 314 -16.65 28.98 24.85
C SER A 314 -16.22 30.23 24.07
N THR A 315 -15.52 31.15 24.76
CA THR A 315 -14.83 32.25 24.06
C THR A 315 -13.49 31.74 23.53
N ARG A 316 -13.26 31.94 22.23
CA ARG A 316 -12.00 31.57 21.58
C ARG A 316 -10.86 32.42 22.17
N VAL A 317 -9.94 31.78 22.88
CA VAL A 317 -8.74 32.45 23.39
C VAL A 317 -7.70 32.49 22.25
N PRO A 318 -7.09 33.68 21.97
CA PRO A 318 -6.01 33.76 20.99
C PRO A 318 -4.87 32.84 21.37
N THR A 319 -4.33 32.10 20.41
CA THR A 319 -3.16 31.24 20.65
C THR A 319 -1.92 32.12 20.82
N PRO A 320 -1.15 32.01 21.93
CA PRO A 320 0.09 32.75 22.11
C PRO A 320 1.17 32.28 21.15
N PRO A 321 2.22 33.10 20.90
CA PRO A 321 3.41 32.65 20.16
C PRO A 321 4.02 31.39 20.73
N GLU A 322 4.44 30.47 19.88
CA GLU A 322 4.95 29.15 20.23
C GLU A 322 6.48 29.09 20.06
N ARG A 323 7.14 28.22 20.83
CA ARG A 323 8.55 27.89 20.66
C ARG A 323 8.69 26.42 20.30
N THR A 324 9.22 26.14 19.11
CA THR A 324 9.39 24.79 18.59
C THR A 324 10.86 24.44 18.48
N LEU A 325 11.27 23.30 19.06
CA LEU A 325 12.60 22.72 18.89
C LEU A 325 12.51 21.54 17.93
N ILE A 326 13.31 21.58 16.86
CA ILE A 326 13.43 20.49 15.89
C ILE A 326 14.82 19.87 16.04
N LEU A 327 14.86 18.59 16.43
CA LEU A 327 16.08 17.83 16.60
C LEU A 327 16.29 16.93 15.38
N GLY A 328 17.41 17.14 14.68
CA GLY A 328 17.74 16.46 13.45
C GLY A 328 17.32 17.22 12.19
N TYR A 329 17.79 16.73 11.05
CA TYR A 329 17.50 17.29 9.73
C TYR A 329 17.31 16.17 8.71
N ASN A 330 16.24 16.26 7.94
CA ASN A 330 16.02 15.40 6.78
C ASN A 330 15.38 16.23 5.64
N ARG A 331 15.12 15.60 4.51
CA ARG A 331 14.52 16.27 3.33
C ARG A 331 13.13 16.90 3.58
N ARG A 332 12.41 16.48 4.63
CA ARG A 332 11.10 17.01 5.02
C ARG A 332 11.18 18.28 5.88
N ALA A 333 12.36 18.62 6.40
CA ALA A 333 12.50 19.72 7.34
C ALA A 333 11.94 21.05 6.80
N ALA A 334 12.18 21.36 5.53
CA ALA A 334 11.64 22.57 4.90
C ALA A 334 10.10 22.53 4.77
N LEU A 335 9.52 21.36 4.49
CA LEU A 335 8.06 21.18 4.43
C LEU A 335 7.44 21.33 5.83
N ILE A 336 8.05 20.71 6.84
CA ILE A 336 7.63 20.82 8.25
C ILE A 336 7.63 22.29 8.71
N LEU A 337 8.69 23.05 8.40
CA LEU A 337 8.79 24.46 8.77
C LEU A 337 7.70 25.31 8.09
N ARG A 338 7.42 25.10 6.80
CA ARG A 338 6.33 25.80 6.10
C ARG A 338 4.96 25.45 6.66
N GLN A 339 4.75 24.18 7.01
CA GLN A 339 3.50 23.75 7.64
C GLN A 339 3.33 24.36 9.03
N LEU A 340 4.39 24.41 9.85
CA LEU A 340 4.37 25.09 11.15
C LEU A 340 4.03 26.58 10.97
N ASP A 341 4.68 27.25 10.02
CA ASP A 341 4.47 28.68 9.73
C ASP A 341 3.01 29.02 9.44
N ALA A 342 2.29 28.15 8.74
CA ALA A 342 0.89 28.32 8.40
C ALA A 342 -0.04 28.28 9.64
N TYR A 343 0.35 27.55 10.70
CA TYR A 343 -0.53 27.30 11.86
C TYR A 343 -0.16 28.07 13.11
N VAL A 344 1.08 28.58 13.24
CA VAL A 344 1.53 29.28 14.45
C VAL A 344 1.08 30.74 14.45
N ALA A 345 1.02 31.33 15.65
CA ALA A 345 0.79 32.76 15.81
C ALA A 345 2.04 33.55 15.36
N GLU A 346 1.82 34.78 14.92
CA GLU A 346 2.90 35.73 14.59
C GLU A 346 3.85 35.92 15.78
N GLY A 347 5.16 35.90 15.53
CA GLY A 347 6.17 36.00 16.58
C GLY A 347 6.57 34.65 17.20
N SER A 348 6.10 33.53 16.68
CA SER A 348 6.57 32.20 17.05
C SER A 348 7.99 31.93 16.59
N GLU A 349 8.73 31.06 17.29
CA GLU A 349 10.13 30.78 17.06
C GLU A 349 10.36 29.29 16.81
N ALA A 350 11.23 28.94 15.85
CA ALA A 350 11.71 27.57 15.66
C ALA A 350 13.24 27.52 15.73
N LEU A 351 13.76 26.58 16.50
CA LEU A 351 15.18 26.25 16.56
C LEU A 351 15.40 24.86 15.98
N VAL A 352 16.23 24.78 14.92
CA VAL A 352 16.66 23.50 14.33
C VAL A 352 18.06 23.18 14.82
N VAL A 353 18.23 22.00 15.44
CA VAL A 353 19.55 21.52 15.86
C VAL A 353 19.83 20.21 15.15
N ALA A 354 20.94 20.16 14.38
CA ALA A 354 21.34 18.97 13.64
C ALA A 354 22.84 18.92 13.38
N ASP A 355 23.41 17.73 13.33
CA ASP A 355 24.80 17.52 12.90
C ASP A 355 24.84 17.24 11.39
N VAL A 356 24.59 18.30 10.63
CA VAL A 356 24.59 18.26 9.15
C VAL A 356 25.41 19.43 8.64
N ASP A 357 26.23 19.17 7.63
CA ASP A 357 27.01 20.22 6.96
C ASP A 357 26.10 21.16 6.15
N ARG A 358 26.45 22.46 6.17
CA ARG A 358 25.77 23.53 5.42
C ARG A 358 24.27 23.64 5.75
N LEU A 359 23.94 23.54 7.05
CA LEU A 359 22.57 23.68 7.51
C LEU A 359 21.99 25.07 7.16
N ASP A 360 22.82 26.09 7.17
CA ASP A 360 22.55 27.46 6.74
C ASP A 360 22.11 27.55 5.26
N GLU A 361 22.82 26.90 4.35
CA GLU A 361 22.44 26.87 2.92
C GLU A 361 21.12 26.12 2.70
N ARG A 362 20.88 25.07 3.48
CA ARG A 362 19.68 24.21 3.37
C ARG A 362 18.42 24.87 3.94
N LEU A 363 18.55 25.64 4.99
CA LEU A 363 17.43 26.28 5.69
C LEU A 363 17.25 27.75 5.31
N GLY A 364 18.34 28.46 4.90
CA GLY A 364 18.29 29.87 4.58
C GLY A 364 17.40 30.27 3.39
N GLY A 365 17.02 29.30 2.55
CA GLY A 365 16.08 29.49 1.44
C GLY A 365 14.60 29.21 1.77
N VAL A 366 14.28 28.86 3.03
CA VAL A 366 12.90 28.59 3.42
C VAL A 366 12.21 29.92 3.75
N ALA A 367 11.27 30.34 2.88
CA ALA A 367 10.47 31.53 3.12
C ALA A 367 9.40 31.22 4.20
N LEU A 368 9.37 32.01 5.27
CA LEU A 368 8.46 31.93 6.41
C LEU A 368 7.92 33.32 6.72
N GLU A 369 6.64 33.44 7.08
CA GLU A 369 5.96 34.70 7.33
C GLU A 369 5.75 35.00 8.81
N ARG A 370 5.40 33.96 9.60
CA ARG A 370 5.02 34.08 11.03
C ARG A 370 6.05 33.50 11.97
N LEU A 371 6.88 32.55 11.46
CA LEU A 371 7.82 31.79 12.23
C LEU A 371 9.24 32.34 12.08
N SER A 372 9.85 32.72 13.18
CA SER A 372 11.27 33.10 13.23
C SER A 372 12.14 31.85 13.31
N LEU A 373 12.99 31.62 12.29
CA LEU A 373 13.81 30.43 12.20
C LEU A 373 15.25 30.72 12.65
N SER A 374 15.73 29.90 13.56
CA SER A 374 17.15 29.82 13.94
C SER A 374 17.65 28.40 13.84
N TRP A 375 18.96 28.22 13.65
CA TRP A 375 19.56 26.89 13.57
C TRP A 375 20.93 26.84 14.25
N ARG A 376 21.25 25.67 14.76
CA ARG A 376 22.54 25.39 15.39
C ARG A 376 23.05 24.02 14.95
N ARG A 377 24.34 23.94 14.60
CA ARG A 377 24.98 22.65 14.41
C ARG A 377 25.30 22.02 15.76
N GLY A 378 24.91 20.77 15.93
CA GLY A 378 25.19 20.03 17.17
C GLY A 378 24.72 18.58 17.06
N ASP A 379 25.41 17.72 17.80
CA ASP A 379 25.02 16.33 17.96
C ASP A 379 23.82 16.23 18.90
N THR A 380 22.67 15.88 18.35
CA THR A 380 21.38 15.78 19.08
C THR A 380 21.38 14.67 20.14
N THR A 381 22.38 13.80 20.16
CA THR A 381 22.54 12.74 21.17
C THR A 381 23.48 13.17 22.32
N SER A 382 24.16 14.30 22.19
CA SER A 382 25.11 14.80 23.18
C SER A 382 24.40 15.55 24.32
N ARG A 383 24.83 15.29 25.57
CA ARG A 383 24.37 16.03 26.77
C ARG A 383 24.88 17.48 26.81
N ALA A 384 25.81 17.86 25.95
CA ALA A 384 26.46 19.18 25.96
C ALA A 384 25.77 20.21 25.05
N LEU A 385 24.61 19.90 24.54
CA LEU A 385 23.76 20.78 23.73
C LEU A 385 22.96 21.78 24.67
#